data_c14d34b1f8d10097a2325791e593a3d0
#
_entry.id   c14d34b1f8d10097a2325791e593a3d0
#
_cell.length_a   1.000
_cell.length_b   1.000
_cell.length_c   1.000
_cell.angle_alpha   90.00
_cell.angle_beta   90.00
_cell.angle_gamma   90.00
#
_symmetry.space_group_name_H-M   'P 1'
#
loop_
_entity.id
_entity.type
_entity.pdbx_description
1 polymer ?
#
loop_
_entity_poly.entity_id
_entity_poly.type
_entity_poly.pdbx_seq_one_letter_code
_entity_poly.pdbx_strand_id
1 'polypeptide(L)'
;MAAYTIASHPVRDFGTWKSLLDQFESIRKDGGELSAVVLRHSDDQNMVTVINTWDSIEAFQALFNREDLNSGMAEAGVTAPPTIIIGNEA
;
A
#
# COMPACT_ATOMS: atom_id res chain seq x y z
N MET A 1 -3.91 -16.63 -11.65
CA MET A 1 -3.80 -16.63 -10.18
C MET A 1 -3.61 -15.20 -9.70
N ALA A 2 -4.19 -14.86 -8.56
CA ALA A 2 -4.07 -13.50 -8.03
C ALA A 2 -2.66 -13.24 -7.51
N ALA A 3 -2.16 -12.04 -7.78
CA ALA A 3 -0.92 -11.55 -7.19
C ALA A 3 -1.26 -10.79 -5.91
N TYR A 4 -0.46 -11.00 -4.88
CA TYR A 4 -0.64 -10.38 -3.57
C TYR A 4 0.59 -9.55 -3.20
N THR A 5 0.35 -8.41 -2.58
CA THR A 5 1.41 -7.69 -1.87
C THR A 5 0.96 -7.44 -0.44
N ILE A 6 1.87 -7.65 0.50
CA ILE A 6 1.65 -7.40 1.92
C ILE A 6 2.75 -6.44 2.36
N ALA A 7 2.37 -5.21 2.70
CA ALA A 7 3.34 -4.17 3.06
C ALA A 7 3.07 -3.69 4.48
N SER A 8 4.10 -3.66 5.31
CA SER A 8 4.02 -3.17 6.69
C SER A 8 5.00 -2.02 6.86
N HIS A 9 4.55 -0.93 7.47
CA HIS A 9 5.40 0.23 7.74
C HIS A 9 4.81 1.10 8.84
N PRO A 10 5.67 1.84 9.55
CA PRO A 10 5.18 2.83 10.49
C PRO A 10 4.66 4.07 9.77
N VAL A 11 3.73 4.78 10.41
CA VAL A 11 3.21 6.06 9.94
C VAL A 11 3.29 7.07 11.08
N ARG A 12 3.45 8.35 10.74
CA ARG A 12 3.49 9.41 11.74
C ARG A 12 2.12 9.66 12.35
N ASP A 13 1.08 9.65 11.51
CA ASP A 13 -0.30 9.83 11.91
C ASP A 13 -1.21 8.97 11.03
N PHE A 14 -1.94 8.04 11.65
CA PHE A 14 -2.79 7.10 10.91
C PHE A 14 -3.87 7.83 10.10
N GLY A 15 -4.54 8.80 10.68
CA GLY A 15 -5.63 9.51 10.01
C GLY A 15 -5.17 10.22 8.73
N THR A 16 -4.03 10.90 8.78
CA THR A 16 -3.44 11.57 7.64
C THR A 16 -3.03 10.55 6.56
N TRP A 17 -2.37 9.48 6.97
CA TRP A 17 -1.95 8.43 6.05
C TRP A 17 -3.14 7.75 5.36
N LYS A 18 -4.17 7.39 6.14
CA LYS A 18 -5.36 6.71 5.62
C LYS A 18 -6.12 7.61 4.62
N SER A 19 -6.21 8.89 4.93
CA SER A 19 -6.86 9.86 4.07
C SER A 19 -6.16 9.97 2.70
N LEU A 20 -4.84 10.00 2.70
CA LEU A 20 -4.05 10.03 1.47
C LEU A 20 -4.12 8.70 0.71
N LEU A 21 -4.10 7.58 1.43
CA LEU A 21 -4.30 6.27 0.82
C LEU A 21 -5.63 6.22 0.05
N ASP A 22 -6.70 6.73 0.66
CA ASP A 22 -8.03 6.75 0.04
C ASP A 22 -8.07 7.66 -1.20
N GLN A 23 -7.33 8.76 -1.19
CA GLN A 23 -7.25 9.66 -2.35
C GLN A 23 -6.59 9.00 -3.56
N PHE A 24 -5.70 8.05 -3.34
CA PHE A 24 -5.03 7.31 -4.42
C PHE A 24 -5.78 6.06 -4.86
N GLU A 25 -6.96 5.78 -4.30
CA GLU A 25 -7.70 4.55 -4.60
C GLU A 25 -7.98 4.38 -6.09
N SER A 26 -8.45 5.41 -6.77
CA SER A 26 -8.78 5.33 -8.20
C SER A 26 -7.53 5.06 -9.04
N ILE A 27 -6.40 5.67 -8.67
CA ILE A 27 -5.12 5.44 -9.35
C ILE A 27 -4.67 3.98 -9.18
N ARG A 28 -4.82 3.44 -7.96
CA ARG A 28 -4.47 2.04 -7.69
C ARG A 28 -5.36 1.08 -8.47
N LYS A 29 -6.66 1.34 -8.51
CA LYS A 29 -7.61 0.50 -9.26
C LYS A 29 -7.35 0.55 -10.75
N ASP A 30 -7.08 1.72 -11.30
CA ASP A 30 -6.73 1.89 -12.70
C ASP A 30 -5.41 1.16 -13.04
N GLY A 31 -4.51 1.05 -12.06
CA GLY A 31 -3.24 0.34 -12.23
C GLY A 31 -3.32 -1.17 -12.05
N GLY A 32 -4.49 -1.72 -11.70
CA GLY A 32 -4.69 -3.17 -11.59
C GLY A 32 -4.94 -3.68 -10.17
N GLU A 33 -5.16 -2.79 -9.19
CA GLU A 33 -5.55 -3.23 -7.84
C GLU A 33 -6.95 -3.81 -7.87
N LEU A 34 -7.11 -5.02 -7.33
CA LEU A 34 -8.40 -5.71 -7.23
C LEU A 34 -9.03 -5.51 -5.86
N SER A 35 -8.23 -5.51 -4.80
CA SER A 35 -8.71 -5.31 -3.43
C SER A 35 -7.62 -4.76 -2.55
N ALA A 36 -8.01 -4.15 -1.44
CA ALA A 36 -7.11 -3.65 -0.42
C ALA A 36 -7.73 -3.86 0.96
N VAL A 37 -6.94 -4.40 1.89
CA VAL A 37 -7.31 -4.52 3.30
C VAL A 37 -6.24 -3.80 4.11
N VAL A 38 -6.67 -2.88 4.96
CA VAL A 38 -5.77 -2.13 5.84
C VAL A 38 -5.92 -2.65 7.26
N LEU A 39 -4.80 -3.08 7.85
CA LEU A 39 -4.74 -3.50 9.23
C LEU A 39 -3.93 -2.49 10.03
N ARG A 40 -4.44 -2.15 11.19
CA ARG A 40 -3.74 -1.33 12.17
C ARG A 40 -3.32 -2.27 13.29
N HIS A 41 -2.04 -2.25 13.68
CA HIS A 41 -1.55 -3.18 14.69
C HIS A 41 -2.22 -2.93 16.02
N SER A 42 -2.57 -4.00 16.75
CA SER A 42 -3.32 -3.89 18.00
C SER A 42 -2.49 -3.29 19.15
N ASP A 43 -1.18 -3.44 19.07
CA ASP A 43 -0.23 -2.97 20.10
C ASP A 43 0.53 -1.71 19.69
N ASP A 44 0.39 -1.26 18.44
CA ASP A 44 1.00 -0.03 17.93
C ASP A 44 0.10 0.61 16.89
N GLN A 45 -0.61 1.67 17.30
CA GLN A 45 -1.57 2.35 16.43
C GLN A 45 -0.94 3.08 15.25
N ASN A 46 0.37 3.27 15.25
CA ASN A 46 1.09 3.90 14.16
C ASN A 46 1.84 2.90 13.29
N MET A 47 1.58 1.60 13.47
CA MET A 47 2.08 0.55 12.61
C MET A 47 0.95 -0.03 11.78
N VAL A 48 1.09 -0.03 10.47
CA VAL A 48 0.04 -0.48 9.55
C VAL A 48 0.54 -1.59 8.64
N THR A 49 -0.39 -2.44 8.23
CA THR A 49 -0.15 -3.47 7.21
C THR A 49 -1.24 -3.35 6.17
N VAL A 50 -0.85 -3.29 4.89
CA VAL A 50 -1.79 -3.23 3.77
C VAL A 50 -1.64 -4.51 2.97
N ILE A 51 -2.77 -5.20 2.77
CA ILE A 51 -2.83 -6.42 1.97
C ILE A 51 -3.59 -6.07 0.69
N ASN A 52 -2.89 -6.15 -0.45
CA ASN A 52 -3.48 -5.86 -1.76
C ASN A 52 -3.50 -7.10 -2.63
N THR A 53 -4.54 -7.21 -3.45
CA THR A 53 -4.54 -8.15 -4.58
C THR A 53 -4.49 -7.35 -5.88
N TRP A 54 -3.80 -7.89 -6.90
CA TRP A 54 -3.52 -7.23 -8.15
C TRP A 54 -3.79 -8.14 -9.33
N ASP A 55 -4.03 -7.56 -10.50
CA ASP A 55 -4.13 -8.30 -11.76
C ASP A 55 -2.85 -9.11 -12.02
N SER A 56 -1.69 -8.51 -11.70
CA SER A 56 -0.39 -9.13 -11.90
C SER A 56 0.65 -8.44 -11.03
N ILE A 57 1.79 -9.10 -10.82
CA ILE A 57 2.93 -8.50 -10.12
C ILE A 57 3.47 -7.31 -10.92
N GLU A 58 3.48 -7.41 -12.24
CA GLU A 58 3.92 -6.33 -13.13
C GLU A 58 3.08 -5.08 -12.97
N ALA A 59 1.76 -5.22 -12.79
CA ALA A 59 0.87 -4.09 -12.55
C ALA A 59 1.24 -3.36 -11.25
N PHE A 60 1.49 -4.11 -10.18
CA PHE A 60 1.95 -3.55 -8.91
C PHE A 60 3.29 -2.81 -9.08
N GLN A 61 4.26 -3.43 -9.75
CA GLN A 61 5.58 -2.84 -9.95
C GLN A 61 5.52 -1.55 -10.76
N ALA A 62 4.72 -1.53 -11.83
CA ALA A 62 4.54 -0.35 -12.66
C ALA A 62 3.93 0.81 -11.85
N LEU A 63 2.96 0.51 -10.99
CA LEU A 63 2.32 1.52 -10.16
C LEU A 63 3.30 2.12 -9.15
N PHE A 64 4.07 1.27 -8.47
CA PHE A 64 5.01 1.71 -7.43
C PHE A 64 6.28 2.35 -7.97
N ASN A 65 6.49 2.33 -9.29
CA ASN A 65 7.55 3.09 -9.95
C ASN A 65 7.10 4.52 -10.31
N ARG A 66 5.84 4.87 -10.06
CA ARG A 66 5.35 6.21 -10.34
C ARG A 66 5.85 7.19 -9.29
N GLU A 67 6.38 8.30 -9.76
CA GLU A 67 6.94 9.35 -8.90
C GLU A 67 5.87 10.02 -8.04
N ASP A 68 4.69 10.27 -8.60
CA ASP A 68 3.59 10.90 -7.88
C ASP A 68 3.11 10.06 -6.70
N LEU A 69 3.09 8.73 -6.85
CA LEU A 69 2.74 7.82 -5.78
C LEU A 69 3.79 7.83 -4.67
N ASN A 70 5.06 7.82 -5.04
CA ASN A 70 6.17 7.86 -4.08
C ASN A 70 6.18 9.17 -3.29
N SER A 71 5.93 10.29 -3.94
CA SER A 71 5.79 11.59 -3.28
C SER A 71 4.60 11.61 -2.33
N GLY A 72 3.48 11.01 -2.74
CA GLY A 72 2.29 10.90 -1.90
C GLY A 72 2.54 10.10 -0.64
N MET A 73 3.32 9.02 -0.72
CA MET A 73 3.68 8.22 0.46
C MET A 73 4.52 9.00 1.45
N ALA A 74 5.46 9.81 0.96
CA ALA A 74 6.26 10.69 1.82
C ALA A 74 5.39 11.73 2.53
N GLU A 75 4.45 12.36 1.82
CA GLU A 75 3.50 13.31 2.40
C GLU A 75 2.58 12.64 3.42
N ALA A 76 2.21 11.40 3.21
CA ALA A 76 1.37 10.63 4.12
C ALA A 76 2.05 10.33 5.46
N GLY A 77 3.35 10.59 5.58
CA GLY A 77 4.08 10.43 6.84
C GLY A 77 4.56 9.02 7.09
N VAL A 78 4.90 8.27 6.03
CA VAL A 78 5.59 6.99 6.15
C VAL A 78 6.99 7.27 6.68
N THR A 79 7.31 6.76 7.87
CA THR A 79 8.54 7.16 8.60
C THR A 79 9.71 6.21 8.41
N ALA A 80 9.49 5.07 7.75
CA ALA A 80 10.53 4.10 7.45
C ALA A 80 10.16 3.32 6.19
N PRO A 81 11.13 2.74 5.47
CA PRO A 81 10.83 1.91 4.30
C PRO A 81 9.92 0.74 4.68
N PRO A 82 8.96 0.38 3.84
CA PRO A 82 8.05 -0.73 4.13
C PRO A 82 8.77 -2.07 4.01
N THR A 83 8.34 -3.02 4.84
CA THR A 83 8.64 -4.45 4.64
C THR A 83 7.58 -4.99 3.70
N ILE A 84 7.97 -5.51 2.54
CA ILE A 84 7.04 -5.93 1.50
C ILE A 84 7.22 -7.41 1.21
N ILE A 85 6.11 -8.14 1.20
CA ILE A 85 6.04 -9.52 0.71
C ILE A 85 5.26 -9.49 -0.60
N ILE A 86 5.83 -10.08 -1.66
CA ILE A 86 5.20 -10.15 -2.98
C ILE A 86 5.09 -11.63 -3.36
N GLY A 87 3.92 -12.05 -3.79
CA GLY A 87 3.72 -13.43 -4.20
C GLY A 87 2.46 -13.65 -4.99
N ASN A 88 2.36 -14.82 -5.57
CA ASN A 88 1.14 -15.27 -6.24
C ASN A 88 0.44 -16.30 -5.37
N GLU A 89 -0.87 -16.33 -5.46
CA GLU A 89 -1.63 -17.36 -4.78
C GLU A 89 -1.21 -18.74 -5.28
N ALA A 90 -0.92 -19.64 -4.35
CA ALA A 90 -0.46 -20.98 -4.66
C ALA A 90 -1.61 -21.96 -4.88
#